data_9f6a173fe4939495577f686fbe213e06
#
_entry.id   9f6a173fe4939495577f686fbe213e06
#
_cell.length_a   1.000
_cell.length_b   1.000
_cell.length_c   1.000
_cell.angle_alpha   90.00
_cell.angle_beta   90.00
_cell.angle_gamma   90.00
#
_symmetry.space_group_name_H-M   'P 1'
#
loop_
_entity.id
_entity.type
_entity.pdbx_description
1 polymer ?
#
loop_
_entity_poly.entity_id
_entity_poly.type
_entity_poly.pdbx_seq_one_letter_code
_entity_poly.pdbx_strand_id
1 'polypeptide(L)'
;MPDPSSALMNHYDEDVIAFVNQGIEVRDELRFNELALRAFEIQYQSREAYRKYCRSMNASPETINRWEEIPAVSSFAFRKLLFTSYQSKEAEEVQIRSRVVELRHKRGPFFPDKDIRTLVASANRSMEKTYVFPDVETIKMLFMVPVPIMAPGMVMASGLEQIRQQFGTDDSRFLISFRGLDLKRLISALRHAEKTGQPLALLGATWGFDYFLDSCKREGIRFRLPAGSRIVDSGGYVGRYVKCTKEEFFGKCMEVLGIGEDYCINALWLCESSTVYFDNVLRYSLSGIRRERYKEIPPWSRTIVVDPLDFRRLPKGKIGLLRHCDLTNRAMAITVQTDKMGYETEDGFEVAGKWNHDMHNPGIEWLPRHPGGKIVSSVMDTFLGWKFSRIGKIYSSVE
;
A
#
# COMPACT_ATOMS: atom_id res chain seq x y z
N MET A 1 34.23 -14.94 -11.78
CA MET A 1 33.13 -15.08 -12.76
C MET A 1 31.84 -14.70 -12.04
N PRO A 2 30.96 -13.91 -12.63
CA PRO A 2 29.67 -13.66 -12.01
C PRO A 2 28.95 -14.99 -11.80
N ASP A 3 28.31 -15.15 -10.66
CA ASP A 3 27.52 -16.33 -10.30
C ASP A 3 26.45 -16.54 -11.38
N PRO A 4 26.29 -17.75 -11.96
CA PRO A 4 25.25 -18.02 -12.96
C PRO A 4 23.84 -17.64 -12.50
N SER A 5 23.59 -17.67 -11.20
CA SER A 5 22.32 -17.22 -10.62
C SER A 5 22.10 -15.71 -10.78
N SER A 6 23.15 -14.89 -10.76
CA SER A 6 23.04 -13.44 -10.94
C SER A 6 22.68 -13.05 -12.37
N ALA A 7 23.20 -13.77 -13.36
CA ALA A 7 22.86 -13.53 -14.77
C ALA A 7 21.39 -13.87 -15.08
N LEU A 8 20.89 -15.00 -14.56
CA LEU A 8 19.48 -15.39 -14.66
C LEU A 8 18.54 -14.37 -14.00
N MET A 9 18.94 -13.80 -12.87
CA MET A 9 18.18 -12.78 -12.16
C MET A 9 18.12 -11.47 -12.95
N ASN A 10 19.22 -11.01 -13.52
CA ASN A 10 19.28 -9.76 -14.29
C ASN A 10 18.36 -9.82 -15.53
N HIS A 11 18.41 -10.92 -16.28
CA HIS A 11 17.51 -11.15 -17.42
C HIS A 11 16.04 -11.19 -17.02
N TYR A 12 15.72 -11.76 -15.84
CA TYR A 12 14.35 -11.74 -15.33
C TYR A 12 13.86 -10.30 -15.06
N ASP A 13 14.67 -9.49 -14.40
CA ASP A 13 14.30 -8.11 -14.06
C ASP A 13 14.10 -7.27 -15.32
N GLU A 14 14.97 -7.42 -16.33
CA GLU A 14 14.82 -6.76 -17.64
C GLU A 14 13.50 -7.15 -18.34
N ASP A 15 13.18 -8.44 -18.35
CA ASP A 15 11.96 -8.97 -18.93
C ASP A 15 10.70 -8.44 -18.22
N VAL A 16 10.73 -8.37 -16.88
CA VAL A 16 9.59 -7.81 -16.11
C VAL A 16 9.48 -6.30 -16.30
N ILE A 17 10.59 -5.55 -16.37
CA ILE A 17 10.58 -4.13 -16.70
C ILE A 17 9.99 -3.91 -18.10
N ALA A 18 10.39 -4.72 -19.08
CA ALA A 18 9.83 -4.65 -20.44
C ALA A 18 8.32 -4.94 -20.44
N PHE A 19 7.87 -5.92 -19.63
CA PHE A 19 6.46 -6.22 -19.47
C PHE A 19 5.67 -5.07 -18.81
N VAL A 20 6.22 -4.46 -17.76
CA VAL A 20 5.64 -3.27 -17.10
C VAL A 20 5.53 -2.10 -18.08
N ASN A 21 6.55 -1.89 -18.91
CA ASN A 21 6.62 -0.78 -19.86
C ASN A 21 5.66 -0.93 -21.07
N GLN A 22 5.05 -2.09 -21.27
CA GLN A 22 3.95 -2.24 -22.24
C GLN A 22 2.71 -1.43 -21.85
N GLY A 23 2.63 -1.00 -20.60
CA GLY A 23 1.56 -0.19 -20.07
C GLY A 23 0.48 -0.96 -19.32
N ILE A 24 -0.37 -0.21 -18.64
CA ILE A 24 -1.37 -0.75 -17.70
C ILE A 24 -2.54 -1.46 -18.41
N GLU A 25 -2.73 -1.21 -19.71
CA GLU A 25 -3.85 -1.77 -20.49
C GLU A 25 -3.54 -3.14 -21.10
N VAL A 26 -2.26 -3.48 -21.21
CA VAL A 26 -1.85 -4.69 -21.92
C VAL A 26 -1.92 -5.89 -20.99
N ARG A 27 -2.88 -6.77 -21.21
CA ARG A 27 -3.06 -8.04 -20.50
C ARG A 27 -2.56 -9.20 -21.36
N ASP A 28 -1.39 -9.72 -21.02
CA ASP A 28 -0.81 -10.91 -21.67
C ASP A 28 -0.71 -12.05 -20.64
N GLU A 29 -1.71 -12.91 -20.61
CA GLU A 29 -1.80 -14.03 -19.65
C GLU A 29 -0.70 -15.07 -19.89
N LEU A 30 -0.32 -15.31 -21.14
CA LEU A 30 0.72 -16.30 -21.46
C LEU A 30 2.08 -15.79 -20.97
N ARG A 31 2.40 -14.52 -21.27
CA ARG A 31 3.65 -13.90 -20.83
C ARG A 31 3.70 -13.75 -19.30
N PHE A 32 2.58 -13.39 -18.68
CA PHE A 32 2.50 -13.36 -17.21
C PHE A 32 2.81 -14.72 -16.60
N ASN A 33 2.19 -15.79 -17.12
CA ASN A 33 2.41 -17.16 -16.62
C ASN A 33 3.86 -17.59 -16.78
N GLU A 34 4.47 -17.34 -17.95
CA GLU A 34 5.88 -17.63 -18.22
C GLU A 34 6.81 -16.95 -17.22
N LEU A 35 6.62 -15.64 -16.99
CA LEU A 35 7.43 -14.87 -16.05
C LEU A 35 7.20 -15.33 -14.60
N ALA A 36 5.97 -15.68 -14.23
CA ALA A 36 5.67 -16.18 -12.90
C ALA A 36 6.34 -17.54 -12.61
N LEU A 37 6.30 -18.47 -13.57
CA LEU A 37 6.98 -19.76 -13.45
C LEU A 37 8.49 -19.62 -13.40
N ARG A 38 9.07 -18.72 -14.20
CA ARG A 38 10.49 -18.42 -14.16
C ARG A 38 10.91 -17.81 -12.81
N ALA A 39 10.13 -16.87 -12.25
CA ALA A 39 10.39 -16.35 -10.92
C ALA A 39 10.28 -17.42 -9.83
N PHE A 40 9.29 -18.31 -9.94
CA PHE A 40 9.16 -19.47 -9.07
C PHE A 40 10.39 -20.35 -9.10
N GLU A 41 10.88 -20.70 -10.29
CA GLU A 41 12.12 -21.49 -10.45
C GLU A 41 13.31 -20.82 -9.80
N ILE A 42 13.55 -19.52 -10.07
CA ILE A 42 14.64 -18.74 -9.44
C ILE A 42 14.52 -18.80 -7.91
N GLN A 43 13.32 -18.59 -7.36
CA GLN A 43 13.09 -18.59 -5.93
C GLN A 43 13.21 -19.99 -5.31
N TYR A 44 12.77 -21.02 -6.00
CA TYR A 44 12.93 -22.42 -5.59
C TYR A 44 14.39 -22.85 -5.56
N GLN A 45 15.18 -22.49 -6.56
CA GLN A 45 16.60 -22.82 -6.64
C GLN A 45 17.45 -22.05 -5.63
N SER A 46 17.19 -20.75 -5.46
CA SER A 46 18.00 -19.86 -4.63
C SER A 46 17.69 -19.91 -3.13
N ARG A 47 16.53 -20.48 -2.73
CA ARG A 47 16.06 -20.40 -1.33
C ARG A 47 15.74 -21.76 -0.74
N GLU A 48 16.62 -22.25 0.09
CA GLU A 48 16.45 -23.57 0.72
C GLU A 48 15.17 -23.69 1.53
N ALA A 49 14.81 -22.68 2.32
CA ALA A 49 13.58 -22.69 3.13
C ALA A 49 12.31 -22.76 2.26
N TYR A 50 12.28 -21.97 1.18
CA TYR A 50 11.15 -22.00 0.22
C TYR A 50 11.08 -23.32 -0.53
N ARG A 51 12.22 -23.84 -0.98
CA ARG A 51 12.30 -25.15 -1.63
C ARG A 51 11.80 -26.29 -0.73
N LYS A 52 12.20 -26.30 0.57
CA LYS A 52 11.68 -27.27 1.54
C LYS A 52 10.15 -27.16 1.69
N TYR A 53 9.63 -25.94 1.78
CA TYR A 53 8.20 -25.67 1.85
C TYR A 53 7.48 -26.18 0.59
N CYS A 54 7.97 -25.84 -0.61
CA CYS A 54 7.37 -26.32 -1.86
C CYS A 54 7.35 -27.85 -1.96
N ARG A 55 8.47 -28.50 -1.60
CA ARG A 55 8.53 -29.98 -1.57
C ARG A 55 7.53 -30.60 -0.63
N SER A 56 7.26 -30.01 0.52
CA SER A 56 6.23 -30.51 1.45
C SER A 56 4.81 -30.42 0.88
N MET A 57 4.62 -29.61 -0.17
CA MET A 57 3.37 -29.49 -0.92
C MET A 57 3.39 -30.25 -2.27
N ASN A 58 4.40 -31.11 -2.51
CA ASN A 58 4.64 -31.79 -3.78
C ASN A 58 4.75 -30.84 -4.99
N ALA A 59 5.27 -29.63 -4.75
CA ALA A 59 5.43 -28.58 -5.75
C ALA A 59 6.90 -28.39 -6.14
N SER A 60 7.19 -28.41 -7.43
CA SER A 60 8.51 -28.13 -7.99
C SER A 60 8.39 -27.48 -9.37
N PRO A 61 9.46 -26.89 -9.92
CA PRO A 61 9.43 -26.31 -11.27
C PRO A 61 9.00 -27.32 -12.36
N GLU A 62 9.22 -28.61 -12.15
CA GLU A 62 8.86 -29.68 -13.09
C GLU A 62 7.37 -30.07 -12.99
N THR A 63 6.71 -29.79 -11.86
CA THR A 63 5.33 -30.22 -11.60
C THR A 63 4.32 -29.11 -11.76
N ILE A 64 4.74 -27.83 -11.70
CA ILE A 64 3.89 -26.64 -11.78
C ILE A 64 3.96 -26.05 -13.18
N ASN A 65 2.78 -25.83 -13.78
CA ASN A 65 2.63 -25.27 -15.13
C ASN A 65 1.81 -23.98 -15.18
N ARG A 66 1.19 -23.62 -14.08
CA ARG A 66 0.34 -22.43 -13.95
C ARG A 66 0.70 -21.62 -12.72
N TRP A 67 0.66 -20.30 -12.84
CA TRP A 67 1.01 -19.39 -11.75
C TRP A 67 0.12 -19.59 -10.49
N GLU A 68 -1.14 -20.00 -10.67
CA GLU A 68 -2.07 -20.26 -9.56
C GLU A 68 -1.62 -21.42 -8.67
N GLU A 69 -0.81 -22.33 -9.21
CA GLU A 69 -0.29 -23.52 -8.52
C GLU A 69 0.97 -23.22 -7.71
N ILE A 70 1.60 -22.05 -7.91
CA ILE A 70 2.80 -21.65 -7.18
C ILE A 70 2.47 -21.54 -5.69
N PRO A 71 3.19 -22.29 -4.80
CA PRO A 71 2.94 -22.26 -3.36
C PRO A 71 3.06 -20.86 -2.78
N ALA A 72 1.97 -20.36 -2.22
CA ALA A 72 1.93 -19.03 -1.62
C ALA A 72 2.53 -19.02 -0.23
N VAL A 73 3.41 -18.06 0.04
CA VAL A 73 3.98 -17.84 1.37
C VAL A 73 3.03 -16.96 2.18
N SER A 74 2.63 -17.42 3.36
CA SER A 74 1.71 -16.64 4.19
C SER A 74 2.40 -15.42 4.83
N SER A 75 1.66 -14.32 4.99
CA SER A 75 2.11 -13.13 5.75
C SER A 75 2.64 -13.48 7.13
N PHE A 76 2.08 -14.52 7.76
CA PHE A 76 2.55 -15.02 9.04
C PHE A 76 3.93 -15.66 8.97
N ALA A 77 4.24 -16.37 7.88
CA ALA A 77 5.55 -16.98 7.67
C ALA A 77 6.64 -15.91 7.50
N PHE A 78 6.36 -14.80 6.81
CA PHE A 78 7.29 -13.65 6.72
C PHE A 78 7.63 -13.02 8.07
N ARG A 79 6.76 -13.15 9.06
CA ARG A 79 7.02 -12.68 10.43
C ARG A 79 7.95 -13.59 11.22
N LYS A 80 8.02 -14.87 10.87
CA LYS A 80 8.74 -15.91 11.65
C LYS A 80 9.97 -16.46 10.94
N LEU A 81 10.00 -16.43 9.61
CA LEU A 81 11.02 -17.07 8.79
C LEU A 81 11.65 -16.08 7.82
N LEU A 82 12.95 -16.30 7.53
CA LEU A 82 13.68 -15.56 6.50
C LEU A 82 13.30 -16.11 5.11
N PHE A 83 12.34 -15.47 4.45
CA PHE A 83 12.01 -15.70 3.06
C PHE A 83 12.67 -14.62 2.19
N THR A 84 13.99 -14.71 1.99
CA THR A 84 14.72 -13.77 1.17
C THR A 84 15.78 -14.49 0.33
N SER A 85 16.05 -13.99 -0.86
CA SER A 85 17.12 -14.50 -1.74
C SER A 85 18.51 -14.02 -1.34
N TYR A 86 18.63 -13.26 -0.25
CA TYR A 86 19.90 -12.65 0.18
C TYR A 86 20.59 -13.42 1.30
N GLN A 87 21.92 -13.38 1.34
CA GLN A 87 22.70 -14.08 2.36
C GLN A 87 22.86 -13.23 3.63
N SER A 88 22.69 -13.88 4.78
CA SER A 88 22.93 -13.49 6.17
C SER A 88 22.61 -12.06 6.66
N LYS A 89 23.43 -11.03 6.41
CA LYS A 89 23.21 -9.66 6.96
C LYS A 89 22.07 -8.90 6.30
N GLU A 90 21.94 -9.05 4.99
CA GLU A 90 20.87 -8.43 4.21
C GLU A 90 19.52 -9.10 4.48
N ALA A 91 19.56 -10.40 4.79
CA ALA A 91 18.40 -11.20 5.16
C ALA A 91 17.79 -10.80 6.52
N GLU A 92 18.61 -10.40 7.50
CA GLU A 92 18.14 -9.82 8.76
C GLU A 92 17.34 -8.52 8.55
N GLU A 93 17.78 -7.68 7.60
CA GLU A 93 17.10 -6.43 7.30
C GLU A 93 15.74 -6.63 6.64
N VAL A 94 15.59 -7.63 5.77
CA VAL A 94 14.26 -8.00 5.19
C VAL A 94 13.34 -8.62 6.24
N GLN A 95 13.87 -9.44 7.14
CA GLN A 95 13.09 -10.03 8.25
C GLN A 95 12.62 -8.96 9.24
N ILE A 96 13.43 -7.92 9.48
CA ILE A 96 13.05 -6.78 10.29
C ILE A 96 11.84 -6.07 9.69
N ARG A 97 11.69 -5.99 8.38
CA ARG A 97 10.51 -5.38 7.72
C ARG A 97 9.20 -6.09 8.04
N SER A 98 9.18 -7.39 7.91
CA SER A 98 7.97 -8.18 8.21
C SER A 98 7.64 -8.19 9.72
N ARG A 99 8.65 -7.98 10.59
CA ARG A 99 8.48 -7.84 12.04
C ARG A 99 8.13 -6.41 12.47
N VAL A 100 8.48 -5.39 11.71
CA VAL A 100 8.27 -3.98 12.08
C VAL A 100 6.80 -3.58 12.10
N VAL A 101 5.95 -4.30 11.40
CA VAL A 101 4.49 -4.20 11.61
C VAL A 101 4.10 -4.60 13.05
N GLU A 102 4.93 -5.38 13.75
CA GLU A 102 4.70 -5.81 15.13
C GLU A 102 5.60 -5.14 16.18
N LEU A 103 6.86 -4.79 15.88
CA LEU A 103 7.85 -4.35 16.87
C LEU A 103 8.87 -3.35 16.28
N ARG A 104 8.74 -2.08 16.63
CA ARG A 104 9.74 -1.03 16.89
C ARG A 104 11.16 -1.21 16.32
N HIS A 105 11.44 -1.49 15.06
CA HIS A 105 12.82 -1.48 14.60
C HIS A 105 13.09 -0.59 13.38
N LYS A 106 14.22 0.02 13.38
CA LYS A 106 14.75 1.28 12.90
C LYS A 106 15.09 1.39 11.40
N ARG A 107 14.56 0.59 10.45
CA ARG A 107 15.00 0.71 9.05
C ARG A 107 13.83 0.55 8.07
N GLY A 108 13.81 1.42 7.05
CA GLY A 108 12.79 1.47 5.99
C GLY A 108 12.83 0.30 5.00
N PRO A 109 12.04 0.37 3.92
CA PRO A 109 12.06 -0.64 2.90
C PRO A 109 13.48 -0.78 2.33
N PHE A 110 14.11 -1.89 2.60
CA PHE A 110 15.43 -2.22 2.08
C PHE A 110 15.26 -3.04 0.81
N PHE A 111 15.65 -2.45 -0.31
CA PHE A 111 15.90 -3.17 -1.53
C PHE A 111 17.40 -3.11 -1.74
N PRO A 112 18.14 -4.19 -1.43
CA PRO A 112 19.61 -4.18 -1.45
C PRO A 112 20.16 -3.98 -2.86
N ASP A 113 19.43 -4.48 -3.84
CA ASP A 113 19.81 -4.49 -5.24
C ASP A 113 19.23 -3.28 -5.98
N LYS A 114 20.08 -2.59 -6.76
CA LYS A 114 19.67 -1.44 -7.58
C LYS A 114 18.61 -1.84 -8.61
N ASP A 115 18.72 -3.04 -9.17
CA ASP A 115 17.82 -3.51 -10.22
C ASP A 115 16.42 -3.79 -9.68
N ILE A 116 16.32 -4.42 -8.49
CA ILE A 116 15.04 -4.56 -7.79
C ILE A 116 14.42 -3.22 -7.48
N ARG A 117 15.21 -2.25 -7.01
CA ARG A 117 14.68 -0.90 -6.75
C ARG A 117 14.15 -0.25 -8.02
N THR A 118 14.85 -0.40 -9.13
CA THR A 118 14.42 0.12 -10.42
C THR A 118 13.14 -0.55 -10.91
N LEU A 119 13.06 -1.87 -10.81
CA LEU A 119 11.87 -2.64 -11.16
C LEU A 119 10.63 -2.19 -10.37
N VAL A 120 10.75 -2.17 -9.04
CA VAL A 120 9.65 -1.78 -8.15
C VAL A 120 9.24 -0.32 -8.35
N ALA A 121 10.22 0.58 -8.54
CA ALA A 121 9.95 1.99 -8.78
C ALA A 121 9.25 2.21 -10.13
N SER A 122 9.64 1.50 -11.19
CA SER A 122 9.00 1.56 -12.50
C SER A 122 7.54 1.11 -12.44
N ALA A 123 7.30 -0.05 -11.80
CA ALA A 123 5.96 -0.60 -11.64
C ALA A 123 5.04 0.33 -10.85
N ASN A 124 5.48 0.80 -9.68
CA ASN A 124 4.68 1.69 -8.84
C ASN A 124 4.45 3.05 -9.50
N ARG A 125 5.45 3.62 -10.19
CA ARG A 125 5.28 4.85 -10.96
C ARG A 125 4.19 4.74 -12.03
N SER A 126 4.11 3.60 -12.72
CA SER A 126 3.04 3.34 -13.70
C SER A 126 1.67 3.37 -13.05
N MET A 127 1.51 2.73 -11.88
CA MET A 127 0.28 2.76 -11.10
C MET A 127 -0.07 4.16 -10.59
N GLU A 128 0.90 4.86 -10.02
CA GLU A 128 0.74 6.22 -9.48
C GLU A 128 0.33 7.21 -10.57
N LYS A 129 1.00 7.19 -11.74
CA LYS A 129 0.66 8.05 -12.88
C LYS A 129 -0.74 7.74 -13.40
N THR A 130 -1.15 6.49 -13.41
CA THR A 130 -2.44 6.09 -13.98
C THR A 130 -3.62 6.34 -13.05
N TYR A 131 -3.47 6.08 -11.75
CA TYR A 131 -4.61 6.07 -10.81
C TYR A 131 -4.60 7.21 -9.80
N VAL A 132 -3.45 7.84 -9.57
CA VAL A 132 -3.31 8.93 -8.59
C VAL A 132 -3.08 10.27 -9.25
N PHE A 133 -2.27 10.33 -10.31
CA PHE A 133 -1.86 11.56 -10.98
C PHE A 133 -2.09 11.54 -12.52
N PRO A 134 -3.25 11.05 -13.02
CA PRO A 134 -3.48 10.95 -14.47
C PRO A 134 -3.53 12.31 -15.18
N ASP A 135 -3.95 13.34 -14.47
CA ASP A 135 -4.26 14.69 -14.95
C ASP A 135 -3.15 15.72 -14.71
N VAL A 136 -2.08 15.34 -13.99
CA VAL A 136 -0.98 16.26 -13.64
C VAL A 136 0.39 15.61 -13.80
N GLU A 137 1.40 16.41 -14.17
CA GLU A 137 2.80 15.97 -14.13
C GLU A 137 3.41 16.18 -12.73
N THR A 138 3.11 17.32 -12.13
CA THR A 138 3.53 17.62 -10.76
C THR A 138 2.42 18.32 -10.00
N ILE A 139 2.37 18.09 -8.69
CA ILE A 139 1.39 18.72 -7.81
C ILE A 139 2.03 18.95 -6.43
N LYS A 140 1.65 20.06 -5.77
CA LYS A 140 2.05 20.29 -4.38
C LYS A 140 1.49 19.21 -3.46
N MET A 141 2.36 18.60 -2.65
CA MET A 141 2.00 17.50 -1.76
C MET A 141 2.24 17.83 -0.29
N LEU A 142 1.29 17.46 0.54
CA LEU A 142 1.40 17.53 2.00
C LEU A 142 1.22 16.14 2.58
N PHE A 143 2.25 15.65 3.26
CA PHE A 143 2.28 14.29 3.78
C PHE A 143 1.98 14.27 5.28
N MET A 144 0.83 13.69 5.65
CA MET A 144 0.42 13.49 7.04
C MET A 144 1.00 12.20 7.63
N VAL A 145 2.28 11.98 7.40
CA VAL A 145 3.09 10.88 7.95
C VAL A 145 4.46 11.41 8.33
N PRO A 146 5.22 10.69 9.16
CA PRO A 146 6.62 11.04 9.45
C PRO A 146 7.50 10.98 8.20
N VAL A 147 8.54 11.80 8.15
CA VAL A 147 9.62 11.64 7.15
C VAL A 147 10.25 10.25 7.30
N PRO A 148 10.72 9.62 6.20
CA PRO A 148 11.26 8.25 6.23
C PRO A 148 12.37 8.03 7.26
N ILE A 149 13.24 9.02 7.47
CA ILE A 149 14.34 8.95 8.47
C ILE A 149 13.83 8.79 9.90
N MET A 150 12.63 9.28 10.20
CA MET A 150 12.00 9.13 11.52
C MET A 150 11.26 7.82 11.70
N ALA A 151 10.82 7.23 10.61
CA ALA A 151 10.04 6.00 10.58
C ALA A 151 10.63 5.03 9.53
N PRO A 152 11.90 4.61 9.66
CA PRO A 152 12.60 3.85 8.65
C PRO A 152 11.98 2.46 8.37
N GLY A 153 11.14 1.96 9.28
CA GLY A 153 10.37 0.73 9.09
C GLY A 153 8.96 0.93 8.50
N MET A 154 8.53 2.16 8.27
CA MET A 154 7.21 2.43 7.71
C MET A 154 7.26 2.40 6.18
N VAL A 155 6.81 1.29 5.57
CA VAL A 155 6.78 1.10 4.11
C VAL A 155 6.09 2.27 3.41
N MET A 156 4.94 2.69 3.94
CA MET A 156 4.19 3.84 3.43
C MET A 156 5.01 5.13 3.41
N ALA A 157 5.80 5.45 4.45
CA ALA A 157 6.60 6.67 4.47
C ALA A 157 7.65 6.70 3.36
N SER A 158 8.29 5.56 3.11
CA SER A 158 9.28 5.43 2.03
C SER A 158 8.67 5.46 0.64
N GLY A 159 7.50 4.82 0.46
CA GLY A 159 6.77 4.88 -0.81
C GLY A 159 6.26 6.29 -1.09
N LEU A 160 5.73 6.99 -0.09
CA LEU A 160 5.31 8.39 -0.24
C LEU A 160 6.48 9.34 -0.54
N GLU A 161 7.69 9.06 -0.07
CA GLU A 161 8.88 9.82 -0.47
C GLU A 161 9.21 9.58 -1.96
N GLN A 162 9.05 8.36 -2.48
CA GLN A 162 9.21 8.09 -3.91
C GLN A 162 8.16 8.85 -4.74
N ILE A 163 6.90 8.86 -4.30
CA ILE A 163 5.82 9.66 -4.92
C ILE A 163 6.21 11.14 -4.93
N ARG A 164 6.72 11.68 -3.81
CA ARG A 164 7.15 13.07 -3.72
C ARG A 164 8.25 13.40 -4.73
N GLN A 165 9.23 12.52 -4.87
CA GLN A 165 10.35 12.72 -5.82
C GLN A 165 9.91 12.66 -7.28
N GLN A 166 8.84 11.94 -7.59
CA GLN A 166 8.36 11.75 -8.97
C GLN A 166 7.32 12.78 -9.40
N PHE A 167 6.41 13.13 -8.50
CA PHE A 167 5.22 13.96 -8.81
C PHE A 167 5.08 15.18 -7.89
N GLY A 168 5.94 15.34 -6.89
CA GLY A 168 5.87 16.46 -5.97
C GLY A 168 6.57 17.72 -6.50
N THR A 169 6.00 18.89 -6.21
CA THR A 169 6.71 20.17 -6.40
C THR A 169 7.77 20.37 -5.31
N ASP A 170 8.71 21.31 -5.51
CA ASP A 170 9.81 21.60 -4.55
C ASP A 170 9.32 22.03 -3.18
N ASP A 171 8.11 22.59 -3.09
CA ASP A 171 7.49 23.02 -1.84
C ASP A 171 6.59 21.95 -1.19
N SER A 172 6.59 20.71 -1.74
CA SER A 172 5.97 19.54 -1.12
C SER A 172 6.66 19.15 0.19
N ARG A 173 5.89 18.86 1.26
CA ARG A 173 6.44 18.69 2.61
C ARG A 173 5.78 17.58 3.41
N PHE A 174 6.61 16.87 4.17
CA PHE A 174 6.16 16.03 5.28
C PHE A 174 5.82 16.93 6.47
N LEU A 175 4.65 16.69 7.05
CA LEU A 175 4.10 17.53 8.14
C LEU A 175 4.43 16.98 9.54
N ILE A 176 4.84 15.70 9.63
CA ILE A 176 5.21 15.09 10.91
C ILE A 176 6.73 15.03 11.04
N SER A 177 7.25 15.75 12.06
CA SER A 177 8.67 15.81 12.42
C SER A 177 8.87 15.40 13.87
N PHE A 178 10.11 15.44 14.39
CA PHE A 178 10.40 15.25 15.82
C PHE A 178 9.64 16.22 16.73
N ARG A 179 9.17 17.34 16.19
CA ARG A 179 8.34 18.33 16.91
C ARG A 179 6.85 17.98 16.84
N GLY A 180 6.48 16.85 16.23
CA GLY A 180 5.12 16.40 15.98
C GLY A 180 4.52 16.94 14.69
N LEU A 181 3.19 16.93 14.57
CA LEU A 181 2.46 17.43 13.41
C LEU A 181 2.50 18.96 13.33
N ASP A 182 2.92 19.50 12.19
CA ASP A 182 2.91 20.93 11.86
C ASP A 182 1.53 21.36 11.33
N LEU A 183 0.59 21.48 12.26
CA LEU A 183 -0.79 21.84 11.95
C LEU A 183 -0.90 23.26 11.37
N LYS A 184 -0.04 24.20 11.82
CA LYS A 184 -0.03 25.56 11.28
C LYS A 184 0.32 25.56 9.79
N ARG A 185 1.34 24.82 9.41
CA ARG A 185 1.74 24.68 7.99
C ARG A 185 0.65 24.01 7.16
N LEU A 186 -0.03 22.97 7.69
CA LEU A 186 -1.16 22.36 7.02
C LEU A 186 -2.25 23.40 6.72
N ILE A 187 -2.74 24.10 7.73
CA ILE A 187 -3.80 25.10 7.58
C ILE A 187 -3.39 26.24 6.64
N SER A 188 -2.15 26.76 6.79
CA SER A 188 -1.63 27.80 5.89
C SER A 188 -1.59 27.34 4.43
N ALA A 189 -1.21 26.09 4.18
CA ALA A 189 -1.14 25.56 2.82
C ALA A 189 -2.54 25.36 2.21
N LEU A 190 -3.52 24.90 3.01
CA LEU A 190 -4.92 24.76 2.55
C LEU A 190 -5.52 26.13 2.22
N ARG A 191 -5.32 27.14 3.07
CA ARG A 191 -5.74 28.52 2.81
C ARG A 191 -5.08 29.14 1.58
N HIS A 192 -3.78 28.86 1.40
CA HIS A 192 -3.05 29.34 0.23
C HIS A 192 -3.62 28.72 -1.04
N ALA A 193 -3.91 27.42 -1.05
CA ALA A 193 -4.54 26.74 -2.18
C ALA A 193 -5.91 27.36 -2.54
N GLU A 194 -6.76 27.65 -1.53
CA GLU A 194 -8.02 28.35 -1.75
C GLU A 194 -7.83 29.72 -2.42
N LYS A 195 -6.86 30.51 -1.91
CA LYS A 195 -6.60 31.89 -2.43
C LYS A 195 -6.04 31.89 -3.84
N THR A 196 -5.18 30.94 -4.15
CA THR A 196 -4.44 30.92 -5.43
C THR A 196 -5.13 30.11 -6.52
N GLY A 197 -6.10 29.26 -6.15
CA GLY A 197 -6.73 28.33 -7.08
C GLY A 197 -5.79 27.18 -7.50
N GLN A 198 -4.64 27.00 -6.81
CA GLN A 198 -3.70 25.92 -7.12
C GLN A 198 -4.07 24.64 -6.39
N PRO A 199 -4.37 23.54 -7.10
CA PRO A 199 -4.71 22.27 -6.46
C PRO A 199 -3.52 21.68 -5.70
N LEU A 200 -3.83 20.86 -4.68
CA LEU A 200 -2.83 20.14 -3.92
C LEU A 200 -3.28 18.71 -3.60
N ALA A 201 -2.32 17.85 -3.28
CA ALA A 201 -2.57 16.49 -2.83
C ALA A 201 -2.24 16.35 -1.33
N LEU A 202 -3.16 15.75 -0.59
CA LEU A 202 -2.96 15.34 0.81
C LEU A 202 -2.72 13.83 0.85
N LEU A 203 -1.59 13.38 1.37
CA LEU A 203 -1.23 11.98 1.39
C LEU A 203 -0.94 11.51 2.82
N GLY A 204 -1.46 10.34 3.21
CA GLY A 204 -1.21 9.85 4.55
C GLY A 204 -2.08 8.69 5.00
N ALA A 205 -2.09 8.46 6.32
CA ALA A 205 -2.90 7.41 6.91
C ALA A 205 -4.36 7.85 7.07
N THR A 206 -5.31 6.98 6.74
CA THR A 206 -6.76 7.22 6.86
C THR A 206 -7.15 7.76 8.24
N TRP A 207 -6.62 7.17 9.32
CA TRP A 207 -6.89 7.60 10.68
C TRP A 207 -6.40 9.04 10.99
N GLY A 208 -5.30 9.48 10.39
CA GLY A 208 -4.80 10.85 10.55
C GLY A 208 -5.72 11.87 9.91
N PHE A 209 -6.25 11.55 8.72
CA PHE A 209 -7.25 12.36 8.05
C PHE A 209 -8.57 12.38 8.82
N ASP A 210 -9.04 11.25 9.32
CA ASP A 210 -10.30 11.17 10.08
C ASP A 210 -10.25 12.08 11.31
N TYR A 211 -9.16 12.05 12.09
CA TYR A 211 -8.94 12.98 13.21
C TYR A 211 -8.92 14.46 12.80
N PHE A 212 -8.26 14.76 11.68
CA PHE A 212 -8.21 16.12 11.15
C PHE A 212 -9.60 16.62 10.74
N LEU A 213 -10.31 15.83 9.96
CA LEU A 213 -11.64 16.17 9.45
C LEU A 213 -12.65 16.32 10.59
N ASP A 214 -12.68 15.41 11.55
CA ASP A 214 -13.56 15.51 12.73
C ASP A 214 -13.24 16.74 13.58
N SER A 215 -11.98 17.11 13.70
CA SER A 215 -11.58 18.30 14.44
C SER A 215 -12.01 19.57 13.72
N CYS A 216 -11.89 19.62 12.40
CA CYS A 216 -12.41 20.73 11.60
C CYS A 216 -13.93 20.85 11.73
N LYS A 217 -14.66 19.74 11.64
CA LYS A 217 -16.13 19.74 11.81
C LYS A 217 -16.55 20.29 13.16
N ARG A 218 -15.91 19.85 14.24
CA ARG A 218 -16.21 20.29 15.61
C ARG A 218 -15.99 21.81 15.80
N GLU A 219 -14.96 22.37 15.16
CA GLU A 219 -14.62 23.79 15.24
C GLU A 219 -15.31 24.63 14.13
N GLY A 220 -16.16 24.03 13.31
CA GLY A 220 -16.82 24.73 12.20
C GLY A 220 -15.90 25.17 11.06
N ILE A 221 -14.68 24.61 10.99
CA ILE A 221 -13.68 24.95 9.98
C ILE A 221 -14.01 24.24 8.66
N ARG A 222 -13.98 25.01 7.58
CA ARG A 222 -14.22 24.53 6.21
C ARG A 222 -13.19 25.15 5.27
N PHE A 223 -12.81 24.37 4.28
CA PHE A 223 -11.98 24.78 3.14
C PHE A 223 -12.75 24.50 1.86
N ARG A 224 -12.45 25.26 0.82
CA ARG A 224 -12.93 25.02 -0.56
C ARG A 224 -11.73 24.88 -1.46
N LEU A 225 -11.14 23.68 -1.42
CA LEU A 225 -9.93 23.41 -2.21
C LEU A 225 -10.25 23.44 -3.71
N PRO A 226 -9.31 23.93 -4.53
CA PRO A 226 -9.47 23.99 -5.98
C PRO A 226 -9.73 22.63 -6.59
N ALA A 227 -10.43 22.61 -7.74
CA ALA A 227 -10.63 21.40 -8.55
C ALA A 227 -9.28 20.75 -8.88
N GLY A 228 -9.23 19.43 -8.85
CA GLY A 228 -7.98 18.66 -8.98
C GLY A 228 -7.25 18.40 -7.66
N SER A 229 -7.64 19.07 -6.55
CA SER A 229 -7.14 18.70 -5.22
C SER A 229 -7.63 17.30 -4.83
N ARG A 230 -6.75 16.50 -4.21
CA ARG A 230 -7.04 15.09 -3.91
C ARG A 230 -6.50 14.61 -2.58
N ILE A 231 -7.13 13.56 -2.06
CA ILE A 231 -6.63 12.80 -0.91
C ILE A 231 -6.16 11.44 -1.39
N VAL A 232 -4.97 11.04 -0.95
CA VAL A 232 -4.45 9.68 -1.07
C VAL A 232 -4.27 9.12 0.32
N ASP A 233 -5.22 8.31 0.75
CA ASP A 233 -5.21 7.73 2.07
C ASP A 233 -4.81 6.25 2.04
N SER A 234 -4.28 5.75 3.15
CA SER A 234 -3.94 4.34 3.32
C SER A 234 -4.30 3.84 4.70
N GLY A 235 -4.88 2.66 4.73
CA GLY A 235 -5.39 2.00 5.91
C GLY A 235 -6.81 1.50 5.72
N GLY A 236 -7.48 1.16 6.81
CA GLY A 236 -8.87 0.74 6.78
C GLY A 236 -9.79 1.85 7.31
N TYR A 237 -11.03 1.84 6.86
CA TYR A 237 -12.06 2.80 7.33
C TYR A 237 -12.73 2.30 8.61
N VAL A 238 -12.86 1.00 8.78
CA VAL A 238 -13.38 0.39 10.00
C VAL A 238 -12.21 -0.32 10.71
N GLY A 239 -11.88 0.16 11.88
CA GLY A 239 -10.75 -0.42 12.60
C GLY A 239 -10.55 0.25 13.98
N ARG A 240 -9.38 0.01 14.56
CA ARG A 240 -9.05 0.51 15.89
C ARG A 240 -8.96 2.03 15.97
N TYR A 241 -8.54 2.67 14.87
CA TYR A 241 -8.26 4.10 14.82
C TYR A 241 -9.27 4.90 13.98
N VAL A 242 -10.01 4.23 13.11
CA VAL A 242 -11.04 4.84 12.25
C VAL A 242 -12.37 4.24 12.63
N LYS A 243 -13.34 5.09 12.95
CA LYS A 243 -14.69 4.70 13.40
C LYS A 243 -15.77 5.14 12.42
N CYS A 244 -15.42 5.35 11.17
CA CYS A 244 -16.36 5.73 10.13
C CYS A 244 -16.33 4.74 8.97
N THR A 245 -17.44 4.64 8.24
CA THR A 245 -17.47 3.91 6.98
C THR A 245 -16.68 4.67 5.90
N LYS A 246 -16.45 4.02 4.78
CA LYS A 246 -15.79 4.62 3.60
C LYS A 246 -16.59 5.83 3.11
N GLU A 247 -17.90 5.69 3.03
CA GLU A 247 -18.85 6.73 2.60
C GLU A 247 -18.88 7.91 3.57
N GLU A 248 -18.88 7.66 4.86
CA GLU A 248 -18.77 8.71 5.88
C GLU A 248 -17.46 9.48 5.78
N PHE A 249 -16.35 8.79 5.52
CA PHE A 249 -15.05 9.43 5.30
C PHE A 249 -15.08 10.36 4.08
N PHE A 250 -15.63 9.89 2.95
CA PHE A 250 -15.76 10.73 1.75
C PHE A 250 -16.71 11.91 1.96
N GLY A 251 -17.80 11.69 2.70
CA GLY A 251 -18.70 12.78 3.12
C GLY A 251 -17.98 13.85 3.93
N LYS A 252 -17.10 13.46 4.86
CA LYS A 252 -16.26 14.39 5.63
C LYS A 252 -15.28 15.14 4.72
N CYS A 253 -14.65 14.47 3.74
CA CYS A 253 -13.76 15.10 2.78
C CYS A 253 -14.47 16.18 1.96
N MET A 254 -15.66 15.89 1.47
CA MET A 254 -16.48 16.85 0.75
C MET A 254 -16.92 18.02 1.66
N GLU A 255 -17.40 17.73 2.85
CA GLU A 255 -17.90 18.75 3.79
C GLU A 255 -16.78 19.71 4.24
N VAL A 256 -15.60 19.18 4.59
CA VAL A 256 -14.51 19.96 5.21
C VAL A 256 -13.57 20.57 4.18
N LEU A 257 -13.28 19.85 3.09
CA LEU A 257 -12.26 20.22 2.13
C LEU A 257 -12.80 20.58 0.75
N GLY A 258 -14.04 20.23 0.45
CA GLY A 258 -14.62 20.38 -0.89
C GLY A 258 -14.10 19.36 -1.88
N ILE A 259 -13.50 18.24 -1.42
CA ILE A 259 -12.96 17.18 -2.26
C ILE A 259 -14.02 16.09 -2.44
N GLY A 260 -14.44 15.86 -3.69
CA GLY A 260 -15.37 14.79 -4.04
C GLY A 260 -14.79 13.40 -3.91
N GLU A 261 -15.64 12.39 -3.81
CA GLU A 261 -15.24 10.99 -3.60
C GLU A 261 -14.31 10.46 -4.70
N ASP A 262 -14.46 10.91 -5.94
CA ASP A 262 -13.61 10.52 -7.07
C ASP A 262 -12.15 10.99 -6.93
N TYR A 263 -11.92 12.01 -6.11
CA TYR A 263 -10.60 12.52 -5.76
C TYR A 263 -10.09 12.01 -4.40
N CYS A 264 -10.81 11.06 -3.79
CA CYS A 264 -10.39 10.32 -2.60
C CYS A 264 -9.91 8.93 -3.01
N ILE A 265 -8.60 8.73 -3.12
CA ILE A 265 -7.97 7.51 -3.60
C ILE A 265 -7.40 6.74 -2.41
N ASN A 266 -7.87 5.52 -2.16
CA ASN A 266 -7.27 4.67 -1.14
C ASN A 266 -6.15 3.81 -1.75
N ALA A 267 -5.01 3.76 -1.06
CA ALA A 267 -3.85 2.98 -1.42
C ALA A 267 -3.69 1.77 -0.49
N LEU A 268 -3.55 0.58 -1.05
CA LEU A 268 -3.23 -0.64 -0.30
C LEU A 268 -1.73 -0.92 -0.40
N TRP A 269 -1.04 -0.73 0.72
CA TRP A 269 0.36 -1.07 0.91
C TRP A 269 0.47 -2.40 1.65
N LEU A 270 1.13 -3.36 1.04
CA LEU A 270 1.42 -4.66 1.65
C LEU A 270 2.92 -4.74 1.94
N CYS A 271 3.29 -5.11 3.17
CA CYS A 271 4.71 -5.25 3.55
C CYS A 271 5.39 -6.42 2.84
N GLU A 272 4.61 -7.40 2.44
CA GLU A 272 5.01 -8.64 1.79
C GLU A 272 4.90 -8.61 0.26
N SER A 273 4.45 -7.51 -0.33
CA SER A 273 4.34 -7.30 -1.79
C SER A 273 5.03 -6.01 -2.20
N SER A 274 5.51 -5.95 -3.43
CA SER A 274 6.18 -4.77 -4.00
C SER A 274 5.20 -3.83 -4.70
N THR A 275 4.12 -4.34 -5.25
CA THR A 275 3.08 -3.57 -5.92
C THR A 275 2.17 -2.87 -4.91
N VAL A 276 1.91 -1.58 -5.15
CA VAL A 276 0.89 -0.80 -4.45
C VAL A 276 -0.39 -0.79 -5.29
N TYR A 277 -1.52 -1.10 -4.66
CA TYR A 277 -2.81 -1.12 -5.34
C TYR A 277 -3.60 0.13 -5.00
N PHE A 278 -4.10 0.83 -6.00
CA PHE A 278 -4.90 2.06 -5.85
C PHE A 278 -6.35 1.85 -6.28
N ASP A 279 -7.24 2.66 -5.74
CA ASP A 279 -8.60 2.77 -6.25
C ASP A 279 -8.59 3.28 -7.70
N ASN A 280 -9.52 2.75 -8.50
CA ASN A 280 -9.69 3.07 -9.91
C ASN A 280 -10.40 4.41 -10.20
N VAL A 281 -10.99 5.03 -9.17
CA VAL A 281 -12.04 6.07 -9.29
C VAL A 281 -11.61 7.29 -10.06
N LEU A 282 -10.45 7.90 -9.75
CA LEU A 282 -10.02 9.16 -10.38
C LEU A 282 -9.81 8.99 -11.89
N ARG A 283 -9.15 7.92 -12.29
CA ARG A 283 -8.90 7.62 -13.71
C ARG A 283 -10.19 7.55 -14.51
N TYR A 284 -11.17 6.77 -14.04
CA TYR A 284 -12.42 6.58 -14.77
C TYR A 284 -13.32 7.80 -14.70
N SER A 285 -13.36 8.51 -13.59
CA SER A 285 -14.08 9.78 -13.46
C SER A 285 -13.59 10.82 -14.46
N LEU A 286 -12.27 11.00 -14.60
CA LEU A 286 -11.67 11.91 -15.60
C LEU A 286 -11.94 11.49 -17.06
N SER A 287 -12.13 10.20 -17.30
CA SER A 287 -12.51 9.67 -18.61
C SER A 287 -14.03 9.72 -18.86
N GLY A 288 -14.83 10.24 -17.93
CA GLY A 288 -16.29 10.27 -18.03
C GLY A 288 -16.94 8.89 -17.90
N ILE A 289 -16.20 7.88 -17.41
CA ILE A 289 -16.67 6.50 -17.27
C ILE A 289 -17.06 6.28 -15.80
N ARG A 290 -18.31 5.89 -15.56
CA ARG A 290 -18.77 5.52 -14.22
C ARG A 290 -18.52 4.03 -13.97
N ARG A 291 -17.69 3.71 -12.97
CA ARG A 291 -17.43 2.33 -12.52
C ARG A 291 -17.58 2.24 -11.00
N GLU A 292 -17.82 1.02 -10.53
CA GLU A 292 -17.69 0.72 -9.10
C GLU A 292 -16.24 0.94 -8.65
N ARG A 293 -16.08 1.33 -7.39
CA ARG A 293 -14.78 1.48 -6.75
C ARG A 293 -14.21 0.11 -6.41
N TYR A 294 -12.99 -0.12 -6.84
CA TYR A 294 -12.19 -1.31 -6.49
C TYR A 294 -10.69 -1.00 -6.59
N LYS A 295 -9.87 -1.89 -6.03
CA LYS A 295 -8.42 -1.86 -6.22
C LYS A 295 -8.07 -2.44 -7.58
N GLU A 296 -7.43 -1.64 -8.39
CA GLU A 296 -6.98 -2.07 -9.72
C GLU A 296 -5.82 -3.06 -9.62
N ILE A 297 -5.87 -4.12 -10.43
CA ILE A 297 -4.81 -5.13 -10.53
C ILE A 297 -3.99 -4.82 -11.79
N PRO A 298 -2.69 -4.44 -11.67
CA PRO A 298 -1.88 -4.18 -12.86
C PRO A 298 -1.54 -5.45 -13.64
N PRO A 299 -1.13 -5.33 -14.91
CA PRO A 299 -0.78 -6.49 -15.75
C PRO A 299 0.27 -7.42 -15.16
N TRP A 300 1.19 -6.90 -14.37
CA TRP A 300 2.27 -7.67 -13.72
C TRP A 300 1.89 -8.27 -12.37
N SER A 301 0.62 -8.17 -11.98
CA SER A 301 0.11 -8.80 -10.76
C SER A 301 -1.19 -9.55 -11.02
N ARG A 302 -1.48 -10.52 -10.18
CA ARG A 302 -2.78 -11.23 -10.11
C ARG A 302 -3.21 -11.31 -8.66
N THR A 303 -4.51 -11.16 -8.46
CA THR A 303 -5.13 -11.32 -7.14
C THR A 303 -6.26 -12.33 -7.26
N ILE A 304 -6.26 -13.31 -6.38
CA ILE A 304 -7.37 -14.25 -6.22
C ILE A 304 -7.83 -14.29 -4.78
N VAL A 305 -9.06 -14.71 -4.57
CA VAL A 305 -9.64 -14.90 -3.24
C VAL A 305 -9.75 -16.38 -2.94
N VAL A 306 -9.28 -16.76 -1.75
CA VAL A 306 -9.29 -18.15 -1.30
C VAL A 306 -10.01 -18.31 0.02
N ASP A 307 -10.59 -19.48 0.23
CA ASP A 307 -11.20 -19.85 1.50
C ASP A 307 -10.14 -19.88 2.61
N PRO A 308 -10.41 -19.29 3.78
CA PRO A 308 -9.44 -19.27 4.88
C PRO A 308 -9.17 -20.63 5.53
N LEU A 309 -10.00 -21.63 5.29
CA LEU A 309 -9.87 -22.96 5.90
C LEU A 309 -9.10 -23.95 5.03
N ASP A 310 -9.42 -24.02 3.74
CA ASP A 310 -8.82 -25.02 2.82
C ASP A 310 -8.00 -24.39 1.68
N PHE A 311 -7.95 -23.05 1.60
CA PHE A 311 -7.22 -22.25 0.62
C PHE A 311 -7.65 -22.50 -0.85
N ARG A 312 -8.83 -23.10 -1.09
CA ARG A 312 -9.39 -23.21 -2.43
C ARG A 312 -9.86 -21.86 -2.93
N ARG A 313 -9.70 -21.62 -4.22
CA ARG A 313 -10.20 -20.41 -4.86
C ARG A 313 -11.70 -20.28 -4.71
N LEU A 314 -12.16 -19.11 -4.31
CA LEU A 314 -13.57 -18.77 -4.20
C LEU A 314 -14.06 -18.10 -5.50
N PRO A 315 -15.37 -18.21 -5.80
CA PRO A 315 -15.99 -17.45 -6.88
C PRO A 315 -15.90 -15.93 -6.63
N LYS A 316 -15.90 -15.15 -7.71
CA LYS A 316 -15.97 -13.68 -7.65
C LYS A 316 -17.13 -13.23 -6.75
N GLY A 317 -16.92 -12.12 -6.01
CA GLY A 317 -17.88 -11.59 -5.06
C GLY A 317 -17.96 -12.30 -3.71
N LYS A 318 -17.33 -13.46 -3.53
CA LYS A 318 -17.26 -14.15 -2.25
C LYS A 318 -16.08 -13.62 -1.41
N ILE A 319 -16.35 -13.34 -0.13
CA ILE A 319 -15.33 -12.86 0.79
C ILE A 319 -14.45 -14.02 1.25
N GLY A 320 -13.14 -13.84 1.13
CA GLY A 320 -12.12 -14.78 1.57
C GLY A 320 -10.77 -14.09 1.75
N LEU A 321 -9.70 -14.85 1.89
CA LEU A 321 -8.33 -14.32 1.99
C LEU A 321 -7.80 -13.89 0.62
N LEU A 322 -7.24 -12.69 0.56
CA LEU A 322 -6.58 -12.19 -0.64
C LEU A 322 -5.21 -12.85 -0.81
N ARG A 323 -4.99 -13.44 -1.98
CA ARG A 323 -3.72 -14.01 -2.43
C ARG A 323 -3.24 -13.24 -3.64
N HIS A 324 -2.00 -12.78 -3.60
CA HIS A 324 -1.40 -12.01 -4.68
C HIS A 324 -0.23 -12.77 -5.30
N CYS A 325 -0.15 -12.77 -6.63
CA CYS A 325 1.04 -13.16 -7.39
C CYS A 325 1.56 -11.89 -8.08
N ASP A 326 2.79 -11.46 -7.73
CA ASP A 326 3.36 -10.17 -8.12
C ASP A 326 4.75 -10.38 -8.73
N LEU A 327 4.88 -10.21 -10.04
CA LEU A 327 6.12 -10.40 -10.77
C LEU A 327 7.25 -9.48 -10.28
N THR A 328 6.91 -8.33 -9.70
CA THR A 328 7.89 -7.39 -9.17
C THR A 328 8.40 -7.78 -7.78
N ASN A 329 7.79 -8.80 -7.15
CA ASN A 329 8.12 -9.20 -5.78
C ASN A 329 9.27 -10.23 -5.70
N ARG A 330 10.28 -10.04 -6.52
CA ARG A 330 11.44 -10.94 -6.62
C ARG A 330 12.20 -11.05 -5.29
N ALA A 331 12.29 -9.96 -4.54
CA ALA A 331 13.04 -9.91 -3.28
C ALA A 331 12.48 -10.84 -2.18
N MET A 332 11.19 -11.11 -2.20
CA MET A 332 10.50 -11.92 -1.18
C MET A 332 9.93 -13.20 -1.80
N ALA A 333 8.65 -13.34 -1.92
CA ALA A 333 8.00 -14.44 -2.63
C ALA A 333 7.01 -13.85 -3.63
N ILE A 334 7.03 -14.35 -4.87
CA ILE A 334 6.14 -13.78 -5.89
C ILE A 334 4.66 -14.07 -5.59
N THR A 335 4.38 -15.18 -4.92
CA THR A 335 3.02 -15.52 -4.49
C THR A 335 2.92 -15.41 -2.97
N VAL A 336 2.04 -14.54 -2.52
CA VAL A 336 1.84 -14.21 -1.10
C VAL A 336 0.39 -14.45 -0.71
N GLN A 337 0.19 -15.22 0.36
CA GLN A 337 -1.08 -15.37 1.04
C GLN A 337 -1.17 -14.36 2.17
N THR A 338 -1.98 -13.31 1.97
CA THR A 338 -2.14 -12.26 2.99
C THR A 338 -3.11 -12.69 4.10
N ASP A 339 -3.13 -11.92 5.18
CA ASP A 339 -4.16 -11.99 6.22
C ASP A 339 -5.33 -11.01 5.94
N LYS A 340 -5.36 -10.38 4.76
CA LYS A 340 -6.44 -9.51 4.35
C LYS A 340 -7.61 -10.32 3.81
N MET A 341 -8.80 -9.95 4.27
CA MET A 341 -10.07 -10.43 3.74
C MET A 341 -10.58 -9.48 2.69
N GLY A 342 -11.15 -10.03 1.62
CA GLY A 342 -11.70 -9.24 0.53
C GLY A 342 -12.46 -10.11 -0.45
N TYR A 343 -12.84 -9.53 -1.57
CA TYR A 343 -13.52 -10.23 -2.66
C TYR A 343 -13.04 -9.72 -4.01
N GLU A 344 -13.03 -10.64 -5.00
CA GLU A 344 -12.78 -10.26 -6.40
C GLU A 344 -14.02 -9.55 -6.97
N THR A 345 -13.79 -8.42 -7.65
CA THR A 345 -14.78 -7.77 -8.52
C THR A 345 -14.61 -8.26 -9.96
N GLU A 346 -15.32 -7.66 -10.93
CA GLU A 346 -15.12 -8.05 -12.34
C GLU A 346 -13.69 -7.75 -12.81
N ASP A 347 -13.15 -6.58 -12.45
CA ASP A 347 -11.88 -6.07 -12.99
C ASP A 347 -10.78 -5.89 -11.94
N GLY A 348 -11.08 -6.12 -10.65
CA GLY A 348 -10.15 -5.89 -9.56
C GLY A 348 -10.54 -6.62 -8.27
N PHE A 349 -10.28 -6.00 -7.12
CA PHE A 349 -10.66 -6.53 -5.81
C PHE A 349 -10.96 -5.43 -4.79
N GLU A 350 -11.73 -5.76 -3.77
CA GLU A 350 -11.95 -4.91 -2.60
C GLU A 350 -11.49 -5.59 -1.32
N VAL A 351 -11.01 -4.75 -0.37
CA VAL A 351 -10.59 -5.19 0.97
C VAL A 351 -11.76 -5.03 1.94
N ALA A 352 -12.17 -6.15 2.53
CA ALA A 352 -13.26 -6.17 3.51
C ALA A 352 -12.77 -6.14 4.97
N GLY A 353 -11.51 -6.50 5.22
CA GLY A 353 -10.98 -6.53 6.58
C GLY A 353 -9.72 -7.39 6.73
N LYS A 354 -9.55 -7.95 7.93
CA LYS A 354 -8.42 -8.82 8.28
C LYS A 354 -8.94 -10.12 8.89
N TRP A 355 -8.28 -11.24 8.56
CA TRP A 355 -8.60 -12.53 9.16
C TRP A 355 -8.08 -12.62 10.59
N ASN A 356 -8.93 -13.07 11.53
CA ASN A 356 -8.54 -13.41 12.88
C ASN A 356 -8.07 -14.87 12.93
N HIS A 357 -6.81 -15.07 13.30
CA HIS A 357 -6.22 -16.41 13.47
C HIS A 357 -6.48 -17.00 14.87
N ASP A 358 -7.33 -16.39 15.69
CA ASP A 358 -7.70 -16.98 16.98
C ASP A 358 -8.50 -18.26 16.78
N MET A 359 -7.92 -19.39 17.16
CA MET A 359 -8.54 -20.72 16.99
C MET A 359 -9.86 -20.88 17.76
N HIS A 360 -10.11 -20.03 18.76
CA HIS A 360 -11.34 -20.07 19.57
C HIS A 360 -12.44 -19.16 19.04
N ASN A 361 -12.09 -18.22 18.15
CA ASN A 361 -13.05 -17.32 17.52
C ASN A 361 -12.58 -16.93 16.11
N PRO A 362 -12.55 -17.88 15.15
CA PRO A 362 -12.17 -17.59 13.79
C PRO A 362 -13.20 -16.67 13.14
N GLY A 363 -12.73 -15.68 12.41
CA GLY A 363 -13.62 -14.75 11.71
C GLY A 363 -12.90 -13.53 11.18
N ILE A 364 -13.69 -12.60 10.61
CA ILE A 364 -13.15 -11.32 10.14
C ILE A 364 -12.90 -10.44 11.37
N GLU A 365 -11.63 -10.15 11.64
CA GLU A 365 -11.26 -9.16 12.66
C GLU A 365 -11.02 -7.82 11.99
N TRP A 366 -11.84 -6.86 12.37
CA TRP A 366 -11.69 -5.47 11.96
C TRP A 366 -10.57 -4.74 12.75
N LEU A 367 -10.06 -5.38 13.83
CA LEU A 367 -9.12 -4.81 14.78
C LEU A 367 -8.04 -5.81 15.18
N PRO A 368 -6.75 -5.57 14.93
CA PRO A 368 -5.69 -6.41 15.45
C PRO A 368 -5.59 -6.27 16.98
N ARG A 369 -5.85 -7.36 17.71
CA ARG A 369 -5.68 -7.43 19.16
C ARG A 369 -4.23 -7.77 19.52
N HIS A 370 -3.35 -6.75 19.55
CA HIS A 370 -2.03 -6.92 20.17
C HIS A 370 -2.02 -6.37 21.59
N PRO A 371 -1.45 -7.10 22.58
CA PRO A 371 -1.36 -6.62 23.96
C PRO A 371 -0.70 -5.24 24.10
N GLY A 372 0.36 -4.95 23.30
CA GLY A 372 1.02 -3.65 23.23
C GLY A 372 0.29 -2.60 22.39
N GLY A 373 -0.61 -3.04 21.52
CA GLY A 373 -1.35 -2.15 20.60
C GLY A 373 -2.34 -1.21 21.31
N LYS A 374 -2.89 -1.60 22.47
CA LYS A 374 -3.79 -0.74 23.27
C LYS A 374 -3.06 0.49 23.80
N ILE A 375 -1.82 0.31 24.28
CA ILE A 375 -1.02 1.42 24.84
C ILE A 375 -0.61 2.39 23.72
N VAL A 376 -0.12 1.87 22.57
CA VAL A 376 0.28 2.70 21.44
C VAL A 376 -0.92 3.46 20.86
N SER A 377 -2.10 2.85 20.78
CA SER A 377 -3.29 3.57 20.30
C SER A 377 -3.75 4.64 21.28
N SER A 378 -3.77 4.36 22.59
CA SER A 378 -4.17 5.34 23.60
C SER A 378 -3.22 6.54 23.60
N VAL A 379 -1.92 6.31 23.45
CA VAL A 379 -0.91 7.40 23.31
C VAL A 379 -1.13 8.19 22.03
N MET A 380 -1.37 7.54 20.91
CA MET A 380 -1.65 8.20 19.63
C MET A 380 -2.97 8.97 19.67
N ASP A 381 -4.03 8.38 20.21
CA ASP A 381 -5.33 9.04 20.37
C ASP A 381 -5.20 10.29 21.27
N THR A 382 -4.48 10.17 22.38
CA THR A 382 -4.24 11.30 23.30
C THR A 382 -3.40 12.38 22.61
N PHE A 383 -2.33 12.00 21.91
CA PHE A 383 -1.46 12.92 21.19
C PHE A 383 -2.20 13.68 20.09
N LEU A 384 -2.96 12.97 19.26
CA LEU A 384 -3.72 13.59 18.18
C LEU A 384 -4.88 14.44 18.74
N GLY A 385 -5.61 13.93 19.71
CA GLY A 385 -6.65 14.68 20.41
C GLY A 385 -6.10 16.00 20.97
N TRP A 386 -4.94 15.97 21.63
CA TRP A 386 -4.28 17.18 22.14
C TRP A 386 -3.78 18.10 21.02
N LYS A 387 -3.20 17.57 19.95
CA LYS A 387 -2.74 18.38 18.81
C LYS A 387 -3.90 19.07 18.09
N PHE A 388 -4.93 18.32 17.79
CA PHE A 388 -6.09 18.86 17.08
C PHE A 388 -7.04 19.68 17.94
N SER A 389 -6.98 19.59 19.28
CA SER A 389 -7.74 20.47 20.16
C SER A 389 -7.40 21.98 19.99
N ARG A 390 -6.28 22.29 19.37
CA ARG A 390 -5.84 23.68 19.11
C ARG A 390 -6.15 24.15 17.69
N ILE A 391 -6.84 23.35 16.88
CA ILE A 391 -7.02 23.64 15.46
C ILE A 391 -7.76 24.97 15.24
N GLY A 392 -8.79 25.28 16.04
CA GLY A 392 -9.55 26.53 15.96
C GLY A 392 -8.68 27.77 16.19
N LYS A 393 -7.83 27.73 17.24
CA LYS A 393 -6.88 28.84 17.53
C LYS A 393 -5.84 29.02 16.42
N ILE A 394 -5.33 27.92 15.85
CA ILE A 394 -4.35 27.98 14.78
C ILE A 394 -5.00 28.50 13.51
N TYR A 395 -6.20 28.05 13.19
CA TYR A 395 -6.97 28.50 12.05
C TYR A 395 -7.18 30.04 12.09
N SER A 396 -7.68 30.58 13.21
CA SER A 396 -7.87 32.03 13.39
C SER A 396 -6.55 32.82 13.37
N SER A 397 -5.41 32.20 13.63
CA SER A 397 -4.09 32.86 13.58
C SER A 397 -3.45 32.89 12.19
N VAL A 398 -4.03 32.21 11.22
CA VAL A 398 -3.56 32.10 9.83
C VAL A 398 -4.42 32.95 8.87
N GLU A 399 -5.56 33.44 9.34
CA GLU A 399 -6.36 34.45 8.63
C GLU A 399 -5.64 35.78 8.57
#